data_43fc2af3444ef3051ce941d2d824d65b
#
_entry.id   43fc2af3444ef3051ce941d2d824d65b
#
_cell.length_a   1.000
_cell.length_b   1.000
_cell.length_c   1.000
_cell.angle_alpha   90.00
_cell.angle_beta   90.00
_cell.angle_gamma   90.00
#
_symmetry.space_group_name_H-M   'P 1'
#
loop_
_entity.id
_entity.type
_entity.pdbx_description
1 polymer ?
#
loop_
_entity_poly.entity_id
_entity_poly.type
_entity_poly.pdbx_seq_one_letter_code
_entity_poly.pdbx_strand_id
1 'polypeptide(L)'
;MRLGKRASRAVVLAGIVAGLGCTGGGGAPAASPGASPAAKKYRFAVIPKSLDLPVFNYARVGAERKAKELGNVEILWRGPETADQLRQKEILESFITQGVDGIAISSLNGDFLTETIDRAVAAGIPVVTWDADAPKSKRIAFYGVDDMAAGRIMGEQAASLLAGKGTVAIITSVGAVNLQRRLDGVREVLAKQPGMKIVEVYDIKEDSVRCAEIIATGSRRYPDLGAWISVGGWPVFTRNALEAVDPKKTKFISFDTIPPAPDLLREGKVQVLLGQKYFGWGSEPVRILSEFKAGKPPSSPIVDSGVDVVTKDNVDAYVASWKKLEAGQ
;
A
#
# COMPACT_ATOMS: atom_id res chain seq x y z
N MET A 1 -43.42 -39.03 -43.30
CA MET A 1 -44.29 -38.53 -44.41
C MET A 1 -43.58 -37.31 -45.06
N ARG A 2 -43.06 -37.59 -46.26
CA ARG A 2 -42.87 -36.75 -47.48
C ARG A 2 -42.46 -35.28 -47.25
N LEU A 3 -41.24 -34.87 -47.57
CA LEU A 3 -40.64 -34.51 -48.89
C LEU A 3 -41.13 -33.16 -49.43
N GLY A 4 -40.22 -32.26 -49.72
CA GLY A 4 -40.41 -31.08 -50.54
C GLY A 4 -39.16 -30.28 -50.78
N LYS A 5 -38.27 -30.78 -51.66
CA LYS A 5 -37.19 -29.99 -52.30
C LYS A 5 -37.75 -29.04 -53.34
N ARG A 6 -37.24 -27.84 -53.49
CA ARG A 6 -37.13 -27.18 -54.79
C ARG A 6 -35.92 -26.25 -54.90
N ALA A 7 -35.09 -26.54 -55.87
CA ALA A 7 -34.03 -25.69 -56.41
C ALA A 7 -34.55 -24.95 -57.68
N SER A 8 -34.04 -23.80 -57.99
CA SER A 8 -33.97 -23.20 -59.36
C SER A 8 -33.02 -21.99 -59.29
N ARG A 9 -31.90 -22.05 -59.88
CA ARG A 9 -31.43 -21.83 -61.28
C ARG A 9 -31.09 -20.37 -61.53
N ALA A 10 -29.81 -20.22 -61.96
CA ALA A 10 -29.04 -19.08 -62.39
C ALA A 10 -29.62 -18.42 -63.66
N VAL A 11 -29.31 -17.11 -63.82
CA VAL A 11 -29.21 -16.46 -65.13
C VAL A 11 -27.97 -15.57 -65.11
N VAL A 12 -27.08 -15.88 -66.05
CA VAL A 12 -25.91 -15.09 -66.47
C VAL A 12 -26.36 -14.14 -67.56
N LEU A 13 -26.00 -12.87 -67.46
CA LEU A 13 -25.99 -12.00 -68.65
C LEU A 13 -24.67 -11.21 -68.67
N ALA A 14 -23.86 -11.50 -69.68
CA ALA A 14 -22.66 -10.78 -70.05
C ALA A 14 -23.04 -9.57 -70.90
N GLY A 15 -22.47 -8.44 -70.65
CA GLY A 15 -22.53 -7.24 -71.47
C GLY A 15 -21.18 -6.59 -71.57
N ILE A 16 -20.55 -6.77 -72.73
CA ILE A 16 -19.27 -6.08 -73.14
C ILE A 16 -19.68 -4.75 -73.75
N VAL A 17 -19.09 -3.65 -73.25
CA VAL A 17 -18.95 -2.42 -73.96
C VAL A 17 -17.51 -1.88 -73.88
N ALA A 18 -16.81 -1.88 -74.92
CA ALA A 18 -15.50 -1.24 -75.09
C ALA A 18 -15.68 0.27 -75.36
N GLY A 19 -14.92 1.09 -74.69
CA GLY A 19 -14.79 2.54 -74.92
C GLY A 19 -13.37 2.98 -74.59
N LEU A 20 -12.65 3.29 -75.71
CA LEU A 20 -11.34 3.92 -75.62
C LEU A 20 -11.43 5.38 -75.24
N GLY A 21 -10.40 5.85 -74.46
CA GLY A 21 -10.02 7.23 -74.53
C GLY A 21 -9.53 7.94 -73.29
N CYS A 22 -8.25 8.32 -73.38
CA CYS A 22 -7.60 9.53 -72.85
C CYS A 22 -6.84 9.46 -71.58
N THR A 23 -5.57 9.56 -71.72
CA THR A 23 -4.45 9.94 -70.82
C THR A 23 -4.77 11.12 -69.95
N GLY A 24 -4.58 10.91 -68.60
CA GLY A 24 -4.55 11.99 -67.63
C GLY A 24 -3.82 11.47 -66.37
N GLY A 25 -2.57 11.94 -66.20
CA GLY A 25 -1.77 11.63 -65.02
C GLY A 25 -2.40 12.18 -63.74
N GLY A 26 -2.93 11.28 -62.90
CA GLY A 26 -3.40 11.58 -61.57
C GLY A 26 -2.54 10.81 -60.60
N GLY A 27 -1.66 11.50 -59.87
CA GLY A 27 -0.87 10.90 -58.81
C GLY A 27 -1.81 10.28 -57.77
N ALA A 28 -1.55 9.02 -57.44
CA ALA A 28 -2.21 8.37 -56.32
C ALA A 28 -2.01 9.21 -55.07
N PRO A 29 -3.06 9.45 -54.24
CA PRO A 29 -2.87 10.09 -52.96
C PRO A 29 -1.94 9.22 -52.12
N ALA A 30 -0.81 9.80 -51.66
CA ALA A 30 0.08 9.16 -50.72
C ALA A 30 -0.72 8.71 -49.50
N ALA A 31 -0.68 7.42 -49.21
CA ALA A 31 -1.29 6.88 -47.99
C ALA A 31 -0.67 7.64 -46.81
N SER A 32 -1.50 8.37 -46.08
CA SER A 32 -1.09 8.98 -44.84
C SER A 32 -0.41 7.94 -43.98
N PRO A 33 0.73 8.26 -43.30
CA PRO A 33 1.37 7.34 -42.39
C PRO A 33 0.34 6.90 -41.37
N GLY A 34 0.09 5.59 -41.29
CA GLY A 34 -0.92 5.02 -40.45
C GLY A 34 -0.72 5.50 -39.00
N ALA A 35 -1.77 6.02 -38.41
CA ALA A 35 -1.79 6.31 -36.97
C ALA A 35 -1.32 5.07 -36.25
N SER A 36 -0.21 5.17 -35.52
CA SER A 36 0.24 4.11 -34.61
C SER A 36 -0.94 3.73 -33.72
N PRO A 37 -1.22 2.42 -33.53
CA PRO A 37 -2.30 2.01 -32.66
C PRO A 37 -2.11 2.69 -31.31
N ALA A 38 -3.18 3.39 -30.85
CA ALA A 38 -3.16 4.06 -29.55
C ALA A 38 -2.68 3.06 -28.49
N ALA A 39 -1.62 3.41 -27.78
CA ALA A 39 -1.05 2.53 -26.76
C ALA A 39 -2.16 2.09 -25.79
N LYS A 40 -2.27 0.79 -25.55
CA LYS A 40 -3.30 0.23 -24.66
C LYS A 40 -3.21 0.91 -23.29
N LYS A 41 -4.28 1.56 -22.85
CA LYS A 41 -4.37 2.17 -21.54
C LYS A 41 -4.76 1.11 -20.51
N TYR A 42 -3.92 0.89 -19.50
CA TYR A 42 -4.18 -0.04 -18.39
C TYR A 42 -4.95 0.65 -17.27
N ARG A 43 -5.90 -0.04 -16.68
CA ARG A 43 -6.67 0.39 -15.50
C ARG A 43 -6.19 -0.39 -14.29
N PHE A 44 -5.49 0.27 -13.36
CA PHE A 44 -5.01 -0.34 -12.13
C PHE A 44 -5.83 0.15 -10.94
N ALA A 45 -6.44 -0.80 -10.22
CA ALA A 45 -7.10 -0.54 -8.95
C ALA A 45 -6.05 -0.45 -7.84
N VAL A 46 -6.09 0.60 -7.03
CA VAL A 46 -5.23 0.77 -5.86
C VAL A 46 -6.10 0.91 -4.63
N ILE A 47 -6.00 -0.06 -3.72
CA ILE A 47 -6.92 -0.25 -2.59
C ILE A 47 -6.14 -0.12 -1.28
N PRO A 48 -6.30 0.98 -0.50
CA PRO A 48 -5.75 1.11 0.84
C PRO A 48 -6.57 0.31 1.86
N LYS A 49 -6.05 0.19 3.09
CA LYS A 49 -6.79 -0.38 4.22
C LYS A 49 -8.01 0.46 4.58
N SER A 50 -7.85 1.79 4.56
CA SER A 50 -8.92 2.75 4.83
C SER A 50 -8.58 4.12 4.23
N LEU A 51 -9.54 5.02 4.15
CA LEU A 51 -9.38 6.36 3.61
C LEU A 51 -9.20 7.43 4.70
N ASP A 52 -9.56 7.13 5.96
CA ASP A 52 -9.45 8.02 7.12
C ASP A 52 -8.02 8.16 7.65
N LEU A 53 -7.14 7.18 7.39
CA LEU A 53 -5.74 7.25 7.81
C LEU A 53 -4.91 8.10 6.83
N PRO A 54 -4.34 9.23 7.29
CA PRO A 54 -3.70 10.21 6.41
C PRO A 54 -2.47 9.67 5.67
N VAL A 55 -1.83 8.64 6.19
CA VAL A 55 -0.64 8.00 5.62
C VAL A 55 -0.88 7.47 4.21
N PHE A 56 -2.08 7.01 3.91
CA PHE A 56 -2.41 6.45 2.58
C PHE A 56 -2.58 7.51 1.48
N ASN A 57 -2.75 8.80 1.83
CA ASN A 57 -2.77 9.87 0.83
C ASN A 57 -1.44 9.98 0.08
N TYR A 58 -0.32 9.70 0.73
CA TYR A 58 1.00 9.69 0.08
C TYR A 58 1.15 8.53 -0.90
N ALA A 59 0.60 7.36 -0.57
CA ALA A 59 0.52 6.23 -1.49
C ALA A 59 -0.28 6.59 -2.75
N ARG A 60 -1.43 7.25 -2.58
CA ARG A 60 -2.23 7.76 -3.70
C ARG A 60 -1.43 8.67 -4.61
N VAL A 61 -0.76 9.67 -4.03
CA VAL A 61 0.10 10.59 -4.78
C VAL A 61 1.22 9.84 -5.51
N GLY A 62 1.85 8.86 -4.88
CA GLY A 62 2.87 8.01 -5.48
C GLY A 62 2.35 7.24 -6.70
N ALA A 63 1.16 6.63 -6.58
CA ALA A 63 0.51 5.89 -7.65
C ALA A 63 0.16 6.81 -8.84
N GLU A 64 -0.44 7.98 -8.55
CA GLU A 64 -0.83 8.96 -9.59
C GLU A 64 0.39 9.53 -10.32
N ARG A 65 1.50 9.83 -9.60
CA ARG A 65 2.76 10.27 -10.21
C ARG A 65 3.35 9.21 -11.13
N LYS A 66 3.39 7.96 -10.69
CA LYS A 66 3.91 6.84 -11.49
C LYS A 66 3.05 6.59 -12.73
N ALA A 67 1.74 6.66 -12.61
CA ALA A 67 0.83 6.53 -13.75
C ALA A 67 1.03 7.64 -14.80
N LYS A 68 1.25 8.88 -14.33
CA LYS A 68 1.58 10.03 -15.20
C LYS A 68 2.91 9.82 -15.91
N GLU A 69 3.94 9.34 -15.21
CA GLU A 69 5.27 9.03 -15.79
C GLU A 69 5.15 7.96 -16.88
N LEU A 70 4.37 6.90 -16.65
CA LEU A 70 4.15 5.82 -17.60
C LEU A 70 3.30 6.23 -18.81
N GLY A 71 2.40 7.20 -18.68
CA GLY A 71 1.58 7.77 -19.72
C GLY A 71 0.40 6.91 -20.20
N ASN A 72 0.42 5.61 -19.94
CA ASN A 72 -0.58 4.65 -20.39
C ASN A 72 -1.32 3.92 -19.25
N VAL A 73 -1.31 4.48 -18.04
CA VAL A 73 -1.96 3.90 -16.85
C VAL A 73 -3.00 4.87 -16.31
N GLU A 74 -4.14 4.32 -15.89
CA GLU A 74 -5.19 4.98 -15.13
C GLU A 74 -5.28 4.36 -13.74
N ILE A 75 -5.24 5.19 -12.70
CA ILE A 75 -5.37 4.75 -11.31
C ILE A 75 -6.84 4.85 -10.89
N LEU A 76 -7.35 3.74 -10.38
CA LEU A 76 -8.66 3.64 -9.74
C LEU A 76 -8.44 3.51 -8.23
N TRP A 77 -8.36 4.67 -7.54
CA TRP A 77 -8.18 4.72 -6.09
C TRP A 77 -9.52 4.55 -5.38
N ARG A 78 -9.66 3.48 -4.60
CA ARG A 78 -10.87 3.20 -3.82
C ARG A 78 -10.55 2.34 -2.61
N GLY A 79 -11.07 2.69 -1.45
CA GLY A 79 -10.94 1.95 -0.20
C GLY A 79 -12.19 2.10 0.66
N PRO A 80 -12.29 1.36 1.78
CA PRO A 80 -13.29 1.62 2.80
C PRO A 80 -13.02 2.96 3.48
N GLU A 81 -14.06 3.66 3.94
CA GLU A 81 -13.93 4.94 4.64
C GLU A 81 -13.14 4.79 5.95
N THR A 82 -13.45 3.75 6.71
CA THR A 82 -12.75 3.34 7.93
C THR A 82 -12.31 1.88 7.79
N ALA A 83 -11.48 1.37 8.70
CA ALA A 83 -10.96 0.02 8.68
C ALA A 83 -12.08 -1.04 8.77
N ASP A 84 -12.58 -1.50 7.64
CA ASP A 84 -13.64 -2.50 7.48
C ASP A 84 -13.21 -3.57 6.46
N GLN A 85 -12.93 -4.78 6.96
CA GLN A 85 -12.44 -5.88 6.13
C GLN A 85 -13.51 -6.43 5.17
N LEU A 86 -14.80 -6.39 5.52
CA LEU A 86 -15.88 -6.80 4.64
C LEU A 86 -16.01 -5.82 3.49
N ARG A 87 -16.01 -4.53 3.80
CA ARG A 87 -16.06 -3.48 2.80
C ARG A 87 -14.85 -3.50 1.88
N GLN A 88 -13.65 -3.77 2.41
CA GLN A 88 -12.45 -3.91 1.57
C GLN A 88 -12.58 -5.11 0.61
N LYS A 89 -13.11 -6.24 1.08
CA LYS A 89 -13.39 -7.40 0.23
C LYS A 89 -14.40 -7.08 -0.88
N GLU A 90 -15.50 -6.42 -0.58
CA GLU A 90 -16.51 -6.01 -1.58
C GLU A 90 -15.90 -5.10 -2.66
N ILE A 91 -15.03 -4.15 -2.26
CA ILE A 91 -14.33 -3.28 -3.20
C ILE A 91 -13.40 -4.10 -4.12
N LEU A 92 -12.64 -5.05 -3.56
CA LEU A 92 -11.79 -5.95 -4.32
C LEU A 92 -12.61 -6.78 -5.31
N GLU A 93 -13.72 -7.38 -4.89
CA GLU A 93 -14.63 -8.16 -5.74
C GLU A 93 -15.25 -7.30 -6.86
N SER A 94 -15.59 -6.04 -6.55
CA SER A 94 -16.09 -5.10 -7.55
C SER A 94 -15.07 -4.85 -8.66
N PHE A 95 -13.78 -4.69 -8.34
CA PHE A 95 -12.72 -4.51 -9.33
C PHE A 95 -12.43 -5.78 -10.14
N ILE A 96 -12.54 -6.96 -9.52
CA ILE A 96 -12.45 -8.24 -10.25
C ILE A 96 -13.56 -8.31 -11.29
N THR A 97 -14.81 -8.01 -10.91
CA THR A 97 -15.96 -7.99 -11.80
C THR A 97 -15.84 -6.96 -12.93
N GLN A 98 -15.23 -5.81 -12.67
CA GLN A 98 -14.96 -4.77 -13.67
C GLN A 98 -13.85 -5.15 -14.66
N GLY A 99 -13.12 -6.25 -14.42
CA GLY A 99 -12.04 -6.70 -15.27
C GLY A 99 -10.92 -5.67 -15.41
N VAL A 100 -10.45 -5.11 -14.28
CA VAL A 100 -9.29 -4.19 -14.27
C VAL A 100 -8.02 -4.92 -14.72
N ASP A 101 -7.03 -4.19 -15.22
CA ASP A 101 -5.81 -4.79 -15.76
C ASP A 101 -4.80 -5.21 -14.68
N GLY A 102 -4.96 -4.72 -13.44
CA GLY A 102 -4.14 -5.08 -12.27
C GLY A 102 -4.69 -4.49 -10.99
N ILE A 103 -4.33 -5.08 -9.86
CA ILE A 103 -4.77 -4.66 -8.53
C ILE A 103 -3.56 -4.50 -7.62
N ALA A 104 -3.47 -3.35 -6.95
CA ALA A 104 -2.56 -3.09 -5.84
C ALA A 104 -3.37 -2.94 -4.56
N ILE A 105 -3.13 -3.76 -3.52
CA ILE A 105 -3.92 -3.75 -2.30
C ILE A 105 -3.06 -3.79 -1.04
N SER A 106 -3.33 -2.90 -0.08
CA SER A 106 -2.86 -3.01 1.30
C SER A 106 -3.90 -3.78 2.12
N SER A 107 -3.58 -5.01 2.50
CA SER A 107 -4.56 -5.92 3.09
C SER A 107 -4.84 -5.59 4.56
N LEU A 108 -6.07 -5.19 4.90
CA LEU A 108 -6.46 -5.00 6.31
C LEU A 108 -6.37 -6.31 7.09
N ASN A 109 -6.79 -7.42 6.46
CA ASN A 109 -6.64 -8.78 6.97
C ASN A 109 -6.25 -9.70 5.79
N GLY A 110 -4.96 -10.07 5.73
CA GLY A 110 -4.41 -10.86 4.62
C GLY A 110 -5.02 -12.25 4.52
N ASP A 111 -5.26 -12.92 5.65
CA ASP A 111 -5.87 -14.25 5.67
C ASP A 111 -7.31 -14.22 5.15
N PHE A 112 -8.09 -13.22 5.56
CA PHE A 112 -9.47 -13.03 5.12
C PHE A 112 -9.58 -12.72 3.61
N LEU A 113 -8.60 -12.03 3.04
CA LEU A 113 -8.60 -11.63 1.64
C LEU A 113 -7.94 -12.66 0.71
N THR A 114 -7.24 -13.67 1.24
CA THR A 114 -6.45 -14.65 0.46
C THR A 114 -7.26 -15.26 -0.68
N GLU A 115 -8.42 -15.82 -0.40
CA GLU A 115 -9.26 -16.46 -1.41
C GLU A 115 -9.75 -15.49 -2.51
N THR A 116 -10.07 -14.25 -2.12
CA THR A 116 -10.52 -13.24 -3.08
C THR A 116 -9.38 -12.77 -3.98
N ILE A 117 -8.16 -12.62 -3.43
CA ILE A 117 -6.96 -12.32 -4.21
C ILE A 117 -6.66 -13.47 -5.18
N ASP A 118 -6.78 -14.72 -4.74
CA ASP A 118 -6.55 -15.90 -5.59
C ASP A 118 -7.56 -15.97 -6.74
N ARG A 119 -8.82 -15.57 -6.52
CA ARG A 119 -9.82 -15.44 -7.59
C ARG A 119 -9.44 -14.36 -8.61
N ALA A 120 -8.91 -13.22 -8.16
CA ALA A 120 -8.42 -12.18 -9.07
C ALA A 120 -7.30 -12.72 -9.98
N VAL A 121 -6.32 -13.40 -9.39
CA VAL A 121 -5.20 -13.99 -10.13
C VAL A 121 -5.68 -15.06 -11.10
N ALA A 122 -6.61 -15.94 -10.68
CA ALA A 122 -7.21 -16.96 -11.55
C ALA A 122 -7.99 -16.35 -12.73
N ALA A 123 -8.57 -15.14 -12.55
CA ALA A 123 -9.22 -14.37 -13.62
C ALA A 123 -8.22 -13.62 -14.54
N GLY A 124 -6.90 -13.83 -14.37
CA GLY A 124 -5.85 -13.17 -15.18
C GLY A 124 -5.53 -11.72 -14.75
N ILE A 125 -6.00 -11.31 -13.57
CA ILE A 125 -5.73 -9.98 -13.00
C ILE A 125 -4.54 -10.13 -12.02
N PRO A 126 -3.33 -9.62 -12.34
CA PRO A 126 -2.21 -9.66 -11.42
C PRO A 126 -2.50 -8.81 -10.18
N VAL A 127 -2.10 -9.32 -9.01
CA VAL A 127 -2.25 -8.63 -7.73
C VAL A 127 -0.88 -8.39 -7.10
N VAL A 128 -0.62 -7.16 -6.70
CA VAL A 128 0.52 -6.75 -5.86
C VAL A 128 -0.02 -6.30 -4.52
N THR A 129 0.53 -6.83 -3.44
CA THR A 129 0.23 -6.29 -2.10
C THR A 129 1.27 -5.24 -1.72
N TRP A 130 0.89 -4.28 -0.89
CA TRP A 130 1.77 -3.21 -0.41
C TRP A 130 1.44 -2.84 1.03
N ASP A 131 2.39 -2.26 1.79
CA ASP A 131 2.26 -1.93 3.23
C ASP A 131 1.92 -3.17 4.08
N ALA A 132 0.76 -3.76 3.92
CA ALA A 132 0.34 -4.98 4.59
C ALA A 132 0.05 -6.10 3.60
N ASP A 133 0.71 -7.22 3.80
CA ASP A 133 0.73 -8.36 2.91
C ASP A 133 -0.45 -9.33 3.12
N ALA A 134 -0.67 -10.19 2.11
CA ALA A 134 -1.46 -11.42 2.15
C ALA A 134 -0.57 -12.60 1.71
N PRO A 135 0.37 -13.06 2.55
CA PRO A 135 1.46 -13.95 2.13
C PRO A 135 1.00 -15.34 1.72
N LYS A 136 -0.20 -15.77 2.12
CA LYS A 136 -0.79 -17.06 1.73
C LYS A 136 -1.47 -17.01 0.37
N SER A 137 -1.64 -15.81 -0.22
CA SER A 137 -2.31 -15.65 -1.52
C SER A 137 -1.36 -15.83 -2.70
N LYS A 138 -1.96 -15.97 -3.89
CA LYS A 138 -1.25 -16.05 -5.17
C LYS A 138 -0.84 -14.70 -5.76
N ARG A 139 -0.71 -13.66 -4.93
CA ARG A 139 -0.20 -12.37 -5.38
C ARG A 139 1.16 -12.50 -6.07
N ILE A 140 1.44 -11.64 -7.05
CA ILE A 140 2.70 -11.73 -7.80
C ILE A 140 3.89 -11.10 -7.05
N ALA A 141 3.64 -10.10 -6.21
CA ALA A 141 4.67 -9.45 -5.38
C ALA A 141 4.05 -8.75 -4.16
N PHE A 142 4.88 -8.52 -3.16
CA PHE A 142 4.66 -7.60 -2.04
C PHE A 142 5.72 -6.50 -2.06
N TYR A 143 5.30 -5.26 -1.85
CA TYR A 143 6.18 -4.12 -1.60
C TYR A 143 5.90 -3.52 -0.22
N GLY A 144 6.87 -3.53 0.67
CA GLY A 144 6.73 -3.00 2.03
C GLY A 144 7.96 -3.27 2.88
N VAL A 145 7.79 -3.10 4.16
CA VAL A 145 8.85 -3.25 5.17
C VAL A 145 9.07 -4.73 5.53
N ASP A 146 10.30 -5.13 5.85
CA ASP A 146 10.49 -6.31 6.70
C ASP A 146 10.01 -5.98 8.12
N ASP A 147 8.75 -6.31 8.36
CA ASP A 147 8.06 -5.96 9.60
C ASP A 147 8.67 -6.61 10.83
N MET A 148 9.23 -7.81 10.68
CA MET A 148 9.92 -8.50 11.79
C MET A 148 11.21 -7.76 12.16
N ALA A 149 12.01 -7.36 11.16
CA ALA A 149 13.22 -6.57 11.36
C ALA A 149 12.89 -5.19 11.96
N ALA A 150 11.85 -4.52 11.45
CA ALA A 150 11.40 -3.25 11.99
C ALA A 150 10.93 -3.35 13.45
N GLY A 151 10.23 -4.43 13.79
CA GLY A 151 9.85 -4.73 15.18
C GLY A 151 11.06 -4.93 16.09
N ARG A 152 12.10 -5.63 15.61
CA ARG A 152 13.37 -5.77 16.36
C ARG A 152 14.01 -4.42 16.61
N ILE A 153 14.08 -3.54 15.61
CA ILE A 153 14.59 -2.17 15.76
C ILE A 153 13.84 -1.44 16.87
N MET A 154 12.50 -1.51 16.90
CA MET A 154 11.70 -0.87 17.97
C MET A 154 12.04 -1.43 19.35
N GLY A 155 12.19 -2.76 19.46
CA GLY A 155 12.58 -3.42 20.69
C GLY A 155 14.00 -3.00 21.18
N GLU A 156 14.95 -2.91 20.25
CA GLU A 156 16.33 -2.46 20.51
C GLU A 156 16.37 -0.98 20.97
N GLN A 157 15.58 -0.12 20.32
CA GLN A 157 15.46 1.29 20.72
C GLN A 157 14.84 1.41 22.13
N ALA A 158 13.83 0.62 22.45
CA ALA A 158 13.25 0.60 23.80
C ALA A 158 14.26 0.11 24.84
N ALA A 159 14.99 -0.97 24.54
CA ALA A 159 16.03 -1.50 25.42
C ALA A 159 17.16 -0.48 25.66
N SER A 160 17.58 0.22 24.62
CA SER A 160 18.58 1.29 24.71
C SER A 160 18.10 2.46 25.58
N LEU A 161 16.90 2.99 25.28
CA LEU A 161 16.32 4.14 25.99
C LEU A 161 16.06 3.86 27.50
N LEU A 162 15.81 2.61 27.85
CA LEU A 162 15.56 2.16 29.22
C LEU A 162 16.77 1.50 29.88
N ALA A 163 17.94 1.51 29.23
CA ALA A 163 19.15 0.84 29.73
C ALA A 163 18.90 -0.64 30.13
N GLY A 164 18.06 -1.34 29.38
CA GLY A 164 17.72 -2.75 29.58
C GLY A 164 16.84 -3.06 30.80
N LYS A 165 16.19 -2.06 31.42
CA LYS A 165 15.38 -2.23 32.62
C LYS A 165 14.09 -1.40 32.55
N GLY A 166 12.96 -1.97 32.97
CA GLY A 166 11.70 -1.26 33.11
C GLY A 166 10.52 -1.97 32.47
N THR A 167 9.40 -1.28 32.45
CA THR A 167 8.12 -1.81 31.94
C THR A 167 7.76 -1.17 30.62
N VAL A 168 7.15 -1.95 29.73
CA VAL A 168 6.74 -1.51 28.38
C VAL A 168 5.29 -1.89 28.17
N ALA A 169 4.50 -0.97 27.66
CA ALA A 169 3.18 -1.23 27.07
C ALA A 169 3.23 -1.09 25.56
N ILE A 170 2.52 -1.96 24.84
CA ILE A 170 2.55 -2.01 23.39
C ILE A 170 1.17 -1.72 22.82
N ILE A 171 1.12 -0.91 21.74
CA ILE A 171 -0.08 -0.60 20.99
C ILE A 171 0.02 -1.30 19.65
N THR A 172 -1.03 -2.06 19.30
CA THR A 172 -1.14 -2.81 18.03
C THR A 172 -2.59 -2.81 17.54
N SER A 173 -2.84 -3.37 16.36
CA SER A 173 -4.17 -3.75 15.89
C SER A 173 -4.13 -5.18 15.38
N VAL A 174 -5.05 -6.01 15.89
CA VAL A 174 -5.11 -7.44 15.57
C VAL A 174 -5.73 -7.64 14.19
N GLY A 175 -5.15 -8.57 13.40
CA GLY A 175 -5.66 -8.98 12.10
C GLY A 175 -4.75 -8.60 10.93
N ALA A 176 -3.99 -7.51 11.04
CA ALA A 176 -3.01 -7.12 10.03
C ALA A 176 -1.66 -7.84 10.24
N VAL A 177 -1.17 -8.52 9.21
CA VAL A 177 0.05 -9.34 9.26
C VAL A 177 1.28 -8.51 9.59
N ASN A 178 1.40 -7.30 9.03
CA ASN A 178 2.51 -6.39 9.30
C ASN A 178 2.61 -6.02 10.79
N LEU A 179 1.48 -5.66 11.41
CA LEU A 179 1.43 -5.27 12.82
C LEU A 179 1.76 -6.43 13.76
N GLN A 180 1.28 -7.64 13.43
CA GLN A 180 1.63 -8.85 14.18
C GLN A 180 3.14 -9.13 14.10
N ARG A 181 3.74 -9.06 12.92
CA ARG A 181 5.18 -9.29 12.75
C ARG A 181 6.03 -8.23 13.48
N ARG A 182 5.62 -6.96 13.45
CA ARG A 182 6.29 -5.90 14.24
C ARG A 182 6.22 -6.21 15.74
N LEU A 183 5.04 -6.58 16.24
CA LEU A 183 4.84 -6.98 17.65
C LEU A 183 5.74 -8.17 18.02
N ASP A 184 5.84 -9.17 17.15
CA ASP A 184 6.67 -10.36 17.38
C ASP A 184 8.16 -10.01 17.39
N GLY A 185 8.60 -9.10 16.51
CA GLY A 185 9.97 -8.56 16.52
C GLY A 185 10.30 -7.81 17.82
N VAL A 186 9.39 -6.97 18.32
CA VAL A 186 9.54 -6.31 19.62
C VAL A 186 9.66 -7.34 20.74
N ARG A 187 8.78 -8.33 20.78
CA ARG A 187 8.78 -9.40 21.78
C ARG A 187 10.07 -10.21 21.76
N GLU A 188 10.58 -10.54 20.56
CA GLU A 188 11.83 -11.30 20.40
C GLU A 188 13.02 -10.58 21.08
N VAL A 189 13.12 -9.27 20.89
CA VAL A 189 14.21 -8.48 21.50
C VAL A 189 14.01 -8.33 22.99
N LEU A 190 12.82 -7.96 23.44
CA LEU A 190 12.56 -7.73 24.86
C LEU A 190 12.66 -9.01 25.69
N ALA A 191 12.37 -10.17 25.14
CA ALA A 191 12.55 -11.46 25.78
C ALA A 191 14.02 -11.77 26.12
N LYS A 192 14.97 -11.16 25.41
CA LYS A 192 16.41 -11.27 25.67
C LYS A 192 16.91 -10.27 26.71
N GLN A 193 16.03 -9.41 27.26
CA GLN A 193 16.33 -8.38 28.25
C GLN A 193 15.67 -8.74 29.61
N PRO A 194 16.36 -9.44 30.51
CA PRO A 194 15.71 -9.97 31.74
C PRO A 194 15.24 -8.86 32.70
N GLY A 195 15.73 -7.64 32.54
CA GLY A 195 15.28 -6.47 33.31
C GLY A 195 14.05 -5.76 32.71
N MET A 196 13.57 -6.18 31.55
CA MET A 196 12.43 -5.55 30.87
C MET A 196 11.18 -6.45 30.92
N LYS A 197 10.01 -5.82 31.07
CA LYS A 197 8.72 -6.55 31.14
C LYS A 197 7.67 -5.85 30.26
N ILE A 198 7.04 -6.59 29.38
CA ILE A 198 5.82 -6.15 28.69
C ILE A 198 4.66 -6.31 29.69
N VAL A 199 4.03 -5.20 30.10
CA VAL A 199 2.94 -5.20 31.06
C VAL A 199 1.57 -5.35 30.42
N GLU A 200 1.43 -4.86 29.18
CA GLU A 200 0.17 -4.93 28.43
C GLU A 200 0.41 -4.79 26.92
N VAL A 201 -0.47 -5.42 26.14
CA VAL A 201 -0.54 -5.25 24.69
C VAL A 201 -1.99 -4.86 24.35
N TYR A 202 -2.17 -3.68 23.80
CA TYR A 202 -3.47 -3.11 23.52
C TYR A 202 -3.83 -3.23 22.04
N ASP A 203 -5.01 -3.80 21.76
CA ASP A 203 -5.62 -3.81 20.43
C ASP A 203 -6.52 -2.58 20.26
N ILE A 204 -6.13 -1.69 19.35
CA ILE A 204 -6.88 -0.44 19.08
C ILE A 204 -7.81 -0.54 17.85
N LYS A 205 -7.82 -1.67 17.14
CA LYS A 205 -8.67 -1.91 15.96
C LYS A 205 -8.56 -0.85 14.86
N GLU A 206 -7.33 -0.40 14.57
CA GLU A 206 -7.01 0.68 13.60
C GLU A 206 -7.68 2.04 13.91
N ASP A 207 -8.18 2.25 15.13
CA ASP A 207 -8.91 3.46 15.55
C ASP A 207 -7.99 4.40 16.33
N SER A 208 -7.71 5.60 15.77
CA SER A 208 -6.84 6.60 16.38
C SER A 208 -7.45 7.25 17.63
N VAL A 209 -8.78 7.36 17.72
CA VAL A 209 -9.46 7.91 18.91
C VAL A 209 -9.33 6.94 20.07
N ARG A 210 -9.62 5.66 19.81
CA ARG A 210 -9.41 4.57 20.79
C ARG A 210 -7.95 4.47 21.23
N CYS A 211 -7.01 4.71 20.31
CA CYS A 211 -5.58 4.75 20.64
C CYS A 211 -5.28 5.82 21.70
N ALA A 212 -5.76 7.04 21.51
CA ALA A 212 -5.56 8.14 22.48
C ALA A 212 -6.19 7.84 23.84
N GLU A 213 -7.39 7.27 23.87
CA GLU A 213 -8.06 6.84 25.11
C GLU A 213 -7.26 5.75 25.85
N ILE A 214 -6.72 4.78 25.13
CA ILE A 214 -5.89 3.71 25.68
C ILE A 214 -4.59 4.27 26.27
N ILE A 215 -3.93 5.19 25.57
CA ILE A 215 -2.72 5.85 26.08
C ILE A 215 -3.05 6.58 27.41
N ALA A 216 -4.13 7.36 27.43
CA ALA A 216 -4.53 8.11 28.61
C ALA A 216 -4.89 7.20 29.79
N THR A 217 -5.63 6.13 29.55
CA THR A 217 -6.03 5.18 30.60
C THR A 217 -4.88 4.29 31.03
N GLY A 218 -4.07 3.80 30.11
CA GLY A 218 -2.90 2.97 30.38
C GLY A 218 -1.81 3.71 31.14
N SER A 219 -1.54 4.99 30.81
CA SER A 219 -0.59 5.82 31.56
C SER A 219 -1.01 6.05 33.00
N ARG A 220 -2.33 6.15 33.27
CA ARG A 220 -2.84 6.21 34.66
C ARG A 220 -2.74 4.86 35.36
N ARG A 221 -2.99 3.75 34.66
CA ARG A 221 -2.91 2.39 35.20
C ARG A 221 -1.49 1.96 35.56
N TYR A 222 -0.53 2.44 34.78
CA TYR A 222 0.90 2.13 34.95
C TYR A 222 1.70 3.42 35.15
N PRO A 223 1.66 4.05 36.35
CA PRO A 223 2.29 5.35 36.61
C PRO A 223 3.83 5.32 36.44
N ASP A 224 4.43 4.14 36.58
CA ASP A 224 5.87 3.91 36.47
C ASP A 224 6.23 3.23 35.12
N LEU A 225 5.38 3.39 34.09
CA LEU A 225 5.64 2.85 32.77
C LEU A 225 6.90 3.46 32.18
N GLY A 226 7.89 2.61 31.83
CA GLY A 226 9.14 3.05 31.23
C GLY A 226 8.98 3.49 29.77
N ALA A 227 8.21 2.73 28.97
CA ALA A 227 7.96 3.11 27.58
C ALA A 227 6.61 2.64 27.03
N TRP A 228 6.08 3.44 26.12
CA TRP A 228 5.10 3.03 25.12
C TRP A 228 5.79 2.66 23.82
N ILE A 229 5.37 1.55 23.19
CA ILE A 229 5.76 1.17 21.82
C ILE A 229 4.49 1.05 20.99
N SER A 230 4.34 1.85 19.96
CA SER A 230 3.26 1.70 18.98
C SER A 230 3.78 1.11 17.69
N VAL A 231 3.32 -0.09 17.33
CA VAL A 231 3.73 -0.76 16.08
C VAL A 231 3.06 -0.19 14.83
N GLY A 232 2.22 0.83 14.99
CA GLY A 232 1.63 1.66 13.93
C GLY A 232 1.62 3.14 14.34
N GLY A 233 1.25 4.02 13.42
CA GLY A 233 1.39 5.47 13.57
C GLY A 233 0.24 6.20 14.28
N TRP A 234 -0.80 5.52 14.73
CA TRP A 234 -2.00 6.17 15.28
C TRP A 234 -1.73 7.21 16.37
N PRO A 235 -0.81 7.00 17.33
CA PRO A 235 -0.54 8.00 18.39
C PRO A 235 0.08 9.28 17.85
N VAL A 236 0.73 9.24 16.70
CA VAL A 236 1.48 10.37 16.14
C VAL A 236 0.78 11.03 14.95
N PHE A 237 -0.40 10.56 14.57
CA PHE A 237 -1.23 11.20 13.55
C PHE A 237 -1.97 12.45 14.07
N THR A 238 -2.06 12.62 15.40
CA THR A 238 -2.65 13.78 16.05
C THR A 238 -1.72 14.35 17.11
N ARG A 239 -1.82 15.66 17.40
CA ARG A 239 -0.99 16.29 18.45
C ARG A 239 -1.40 15.90 19.88
N ASN A 240 -2.66 15.52 20.07
CA ASN A 240 -3.28 15.40 21.40
C ASN A 240 -3.23 13.98 21.98
N ALA A 241 -2.92 12.96 21.16
CA ALA A 241 -2.92 11.57 21.63
C ALA A 241 -1.92 11.30 22.77
N LEU A 242 -0.85 12.11 22.85
CA LEU A 242 0.23 11.94 23.84
C LEU A 242 0.15 12.90 25.04
N GLU A 243 -0.93 13.69 25.19
CA GLU A 243 -1.04 14.67 26.29
C GLU A 243 -0.97 14.03 27.70
N ALA A 244 -1.42 12.80 27.83
CA ALA A 244 -1.39 12.06 29.10
C ALA A 244 -0.01 11.43 29.42
N VAL A 245 0.96 11.54 28.52
CA VAL A 245 2.29 10.95 28.67
C VAL A 245 3.28 12.02 29.15
N ASP A 246 3.88 11.83 30.33
CA ASP A 246 5.01 12.66 30.77
C ASP A 246 6.31 12.16 30.12
N PRO A 247 6.89 12.89 29.14
CA PRO A 247 8.06 12.41 28.41
C PRO A 247 9.33 12.36 29.23
N LYS A 248 9.35 12.95 30.45
CA LYS A 248 10.46 12.85 31.39
C LYS A 248 10.49 11.48 32.06
N LYS A 249 9.31 10.86 32.24
CA LYS A 249 9.14 9.57 32.92
C LYS A 249 9.03 8.42 31.92
N THR A 250 8.15 8.57 30.91
CA THR A 250 7.78 7.51 29.98
C THR A 250 8.30 7.85 28.59
N LYS A 251 9.10 6.96 28.00
CA LYS A 251 9.56 7.09 26.61
C LYS A 251 8.46 6.67 25.65
N PHE A 252 8.49 7.22 24.43
CA PHE A 252 7.55 6.87 23.38
C PHE A 252 8.28 6.52 22.07
N ILE A 253 7.98 5.35 21.52
CA ILE A 253 8.50 4.85 20.24
C ILE A 253 7.31 4.53 19.36
N SER A 254 7.30 5.02 18.12
CA SER A 254 6.17 4.82 17.22
C SER A 254 6.64 4.54 15.80
N PHE A 255 5.81 3.86 15.05
CA PHE A 255 5.84 3.94 13.59
C PHE A 255 5.31 5.29 13.15
N ASP A 256 5.66 5.59 11.89
CA ASP A 256 5.27 6.68 11.05
C ASP A 256 5.86 8.05 11.40
N THR A 257 6.14 8.77 10.32
CA THR A 257 6.88 10.04 10.33
C THR A 257 6.18 11.15 9.57
N ILE A 258 4.91 10.91 9.17
CA ILE A 258 4.11 11.96 8.52
C ILE A 258 3.75 13.07 9.54
N PRO A 259 3.52 14.32 9.11
CA PRO A 259 3.10 15.37 10.03
C PRO A 259 1.84 14.97 10.84
N PRO A 260 1.76 15.26 12.16
CA PRO A 260 2.71 16.08 12.93
C PRO A 260 3.85 15.32 13.65
N ALA A 261 4.10 14.05 13.33
CA ALA A 261 5.05 13.20 14.07
C ALA A 261 6.47 13.81 14.24
N PRO A 262 7.09 14.44 13.21
CA PRO A 262 8.40 15.07 13.37
C PRO A 262 8.42 16.19 14.41
N ASP A 263 7.32 16.93 14.57
CA ASP A 263 7.23 17.99 15.58
C ASP A 263 7.17 17.39 17.00
N LEU A 264 6.39 16.30 17.19
CA LEU A 264 6.34 15.58 18.49
C LEU A 264 7.72 15.07 18.91
N LEU A 265 8.53 14.66 17.93
CA LEU A 265 9.90 14.22 18.17
C LEU A 265 10.82 15.40 18.54
N ARG A 266 10.72 16.56 17.87
CA ARG A 266 11.45 17.80 18.22
C ARG A 266 11.08 18.30 19.62
N GLU A 267 9.80 18.21 19.99
CA GLU A 267 9.27 18.56 21.31
C GLU A 267 9.69 17.54 22.41
N GLY A 268 10.28 16.40 22.03
CA GLY A 268 10.70 15.35 22.96
C GLY A 268 9.57 14.49 23.48
N LYS A 269 8.36 14.62 22.97
CA LYS A 269 7.20 13.78 23.30
C LYS A 269 7.36 12.36 22.79
N VAL A 270 8.05 12.20 21.67
CA VAL A 270 8.44 10.92 21.08
C VAL A 270 9.96 10.89 20.98
N GLN A 271 10.59 9.73 21.23
CA GLN A 271 12.04 9.60 21.18
C GLN A 271 12.51 8.97 19.88
N VAL A 272 11.72 8.06 19.30
CA VAL A 272 12.05 7.36 18.06
C VAL A 272 10.80 7.20 17.20
N LEU A 273 10.95 7.50 15.91
CA LEU A 273 9.97 7.20 14.89
C LEU A 273 10.58 6.27 13.83
N LEU A 274 9.79 5.31 13.34
CA LEU A 274 10.17 4.50 12.20
C LEU A 274 9.38 4.98 10.96
N GLY A 275 10.09 5.62 10.04
CA GLY A 275 9.52 6.14 8.78
C GLY A 275 9.46 5.06 7.71
N GLN A 276 8.40 5.09 6.91
CA GLN A 276 8.19 4.17 5.81
C GLN A 276 8.30 4.89 4.45
N LYS A 277 8.35 4.15 3.35
CA LYS A 277 8.44 4.71 2.00
C LYS A 277 7.05 4.95 1.41
N TYR A 278 6.28 5.88 2.00
CA TYR A 278 4.85 6.07 1.73
C TYR A 278 4.51 6.34 0.25
N PHE A 279 5.29 7.18 -0.45
CA PHE A 279 5.09 7.38 -1.89
C PHE A 279 5.39 6.10 -2.68
N GLY A 280 6.36 5.30 -2.21
CA GLY A 280 6.71 3.99 -2.75
C GLY A 280 5.55 3.00 -2.68
N TRP A 281 4.70 3.08 -1.65
CA TRP A 281 3.53 2.20 -1.52
C TRP A 281 2.56 2.30 -2.71
N GLY A 282 2.54 3.45 -3.38
CA GLY A 282 1.76 3.63 -4.60
C GLY A 282 2.58 3.41 -5.86
N SER A 283 3.77 4.04 -5.95
CA SER A 283 4.57 4.03 -7.17
C SER A 283 5.12 2.65 -7.55
N GLU A 284 5.60 1.88 -6.58
CA GLU A 284 6.22 0.58 -6.83
C GLU A 284 5.21 -0.51 -7.27
N PRO A 285 4.05 -0.68 -6.61
CA PRO A 285 3.02 -1.59 -7.12
C PRO A 285 2.57 -1.26 -8.53
N VAL A 286 2.40 0.05 -8.86
CA VAL A 286 2.03 0.49 -10.21
C VAL A 286 3.13 0.16 -11.22
N ARG A 287 4.41 0.36 -10.86
CA ARG A 287 5.56 -0.04 -11.68
C ARG A 287 5.56 -1.55 -11.93
N ILE A 288 5.45 -2.36 -10.85
CA ILE A 288 5.46 -3.83 -10.93
C ILE A 288 4.31 -4.34 -11.81
N LEU A 289 3.10 -3.82 -11.63
CA LEU A 289 1.94 -4.19 -12.46
C LEU A 289 2.16 -3.83 -13.93
N SER A 290 2.72 -2.64 -14.21
CA SER A 290 3.01 -2.20 -15.58
C SER A 290 4.07 -3.08 -16.25
N GLU A 291 5.16 -3.40 -15.54
CA GLU A 291 6.21 -4.29 -16.02
C GLU A 291 5.68 -5.71 -16.28
N PHE A 292 4.84 -6.23 -15.35
CA PHE A 292 4.21 -7.54 -15.52
C PHE A 292 3.32 -7.57 -16.78
N LYS A 293 2.53 -6.52 -17.03
CA LYS A 293 1.72 -6.40 -18.26
C LYS A 293 2.57 -6.27 -19.54
N ALA A 294 3.80 -5.81 -19.40
CA ALA A 294 4.79 -5.78 -20.49
C ALA A 294 5.60 -7.09 -20.64
N GLY A 295 5.19 -8.16 -19.94
CA GLY A 295 5.85 -9.47 -19.99
C GLY A 295 7.11 -9.60 -19.13
N LYS A 296 7.32 -8.68 -18.17
CA LYS A 296 8.46 -8.67 -17.24
C LYS A 296 7.97 -8.98 -15.83
N PRO A 297 7.94 -10.25 -15.41
CA PRO A 297 7.53 -10.62 -14.05
C PRO A 297 8.52 -10.07 -13.02
N PRO A 298 8.08 -9.82 -11.77
CA PRO A 298 8.96 -9.37 -10.69
C PRO A 298 10.06 -10.40 -10.42
N SER A 299 11.29 -9.93 -10.20
CA SER A 299 12.45 -10.78 -9.91
C SER A 299 12.39 -11.41 -8.51
N SER A 300 11.62 -10.82 -7.60
CA SER A 300 11.38 -11.33 -6.24
C SER A 300 9.91 -11.17 -5.89
N PRO A 301 9.31 -12.15 -5.18
CA PRO A 301 7.96 -12.02 -4.65
C PRO A 301 7.87 -11.06 -3.44
N ILE A 302 9.01 -10.59 -2.91
CA ILE A 302 9.11 -9.63 -1.81
C ILE A 302 10.11 -8.55 -2.22
N VAL A 303 9.67 -7.30 -2.16
CA VAL A 303 10.47 -6.10 -2.36
C VAL A 303 10.46 -5.31 -1.05
N ASP A 304 11.54 -5.49 -0.26
CA ASP A 304 11.71 -4.76 0.99
C ASP A 304 11.99 -3.28 0.70
N SER A 305 11.17 -2.41 1.27
CA SER A 305 11.33 -0.96 1.16
C SER A 305 12.33 -0.39 2.16
N GLY A 306 12.68 -1.15 3.20
CA GLY A 306 13.38 -0.67 4.36
C GLY A 306 12.58 0.33 5.20
N VAL A 307 13.17 0.75 6.33
CA VAL A 307 12.65 1.79 7.23
C VAL A 307 13.69 2.85 7.52
N ASP A 308 13.24 4.07 7.81
CA ASP A 308 14.09 5.16 8.30
C ASP A 308 13.92 5.26 9.82
N VAL A 309 15.00 5.12 10.58
CA VAL A 309 15.01 5.38 12.02
C VAL A 309 15.23 6.87 12.24
N VAL A 310 14.21 7.57 12.74
CA VAL A 310 14.22 9.00 12.94
C VAL A 310 14.24 9.33 14.42
N THR A 311 15.23 10.07 14.84
CA THR A 311 15.45 10.54 16.21
C THR A 311 15.62 12.05 16.21
N LYS A 312 15.77 12.66 17.40
CA LYS A 312 16.01 14.10 17.51
C LYS A 312 17.25 14.55 16.74
N ASP A 313 18.25 13.67 16.59
CA ASP A 313 19.53 14.00 15.97
C ASP A 313 19.46 14.14 14.45
N ASN A 314 18.49 13.46 13.80
CA ASN A 314 18.37 13.43 12.35
C ASN A 314 17.04 13.93 11.79
N VAL A 315 16.10 14.33 12.65
CA VAL A 315 14.74 14.71 12.23
C VAL A 315 14.71 15.87 11.23
N ASP A 316 15.60 16.83 11.36
CA ASP A 316 15.63 18.00 10.45
C ASP A 316 16.12 17.62 9.05
N ALA A 317 17.14 16.76 8.96
CA ALA A 317 17.59 16.20 7.69
C ALA A 317 16.52 15.32 7.05
N TYR A 318 15.84 14.52 7.88
CA TYR A 318 14.71 13.69 7.42
C TYR A 318 13.59 14.54 6.82
N VAL A 319 13.14 15.59 7.54
CA VAL A 319 12.09 16.49 7.08
C VAL A 319 12.49 17.25 5.80
N ALA A 320 13.77 17.63 5.67
CA ALA A 320 14.26 18.26 4.45
C ALA A 320 14.17 17.32 3.23
N SER A 321 14.52 16.03 3.42
CA SER A 321 14.37 15.00 2.38
C SER A 321 12.91 14.73 2.05
N TRP A 322 12.05 14.68 3.07
CA TRP A 322 10.61 14.52 2.91
C TRP A 322 9.99 15.60 2.02
N LYS A 323 10.33 16.88 2.27
CA LYS A 323 9.83 18.00 1.46
C LYS A 323 10.21 17.90 -0.02
N LYS A 324 11.39 17.35 -0.34
CA LYS A 324 11.78 17.07 -1.73
C LYS A 324 10.87 16.02 -2.35
N LEU A 325 10.60 14.93 -1.64
CA LEU A 325 9.68 13.89 -2.10
C LEU A 325 8.25 14.42 -2.30
N GLU A 326 7.75 15.29 -1.41
CA GLU A 326 6.46 15.95 -1.58
C GLU A 326 6.43 16.84 -2.84
N ALA A 327 7.50 17.55 -3.12
CA ALA A 327 7.65 18.36 -4.32
C ALA A 327 7.84 17.54 -5.61
N GLY A 328 8.04 16.21 -5.51
CA GLY A 328 8.29 15.35 -6.67
C GLY A 328 9.73 15.42 -7.18
N GLN A 329 10.68 15.74 -6.30
CA GLN A 329 12.10 15.84 -6.59
C GLN A 329 12.87 14.60 -6.08
#